data_973fc92134ae8e42bf9e2dbabba8c048
#
_entry.id   973fc92134ae8e42bf9e2dbabba8c048
#
_cell.length_a   1.000
_cell.length_b   1.000
_cell.length_c   1.000
_cell.angle_alpha   90.00
_cell.angle_beta   90.00
_cell.angle_gamma   90.00
#
_symmetry.space_group_name_H-M   'P 1'
#
loop_
_entity.id
_entity.type
_entity.pdbx_description
1 polymer ?
#
loop_
_entity_poly.entity_id
_entity_poly.type
_entity_poly.pdbx_seq_one_letter_code
_entity_poly.pdbx_strand_id
1 'polypeptide(L)'
;VKKNDIIQVYSNDIIPVDAILSKGNAKIDYSFVSGESLPIHINKGELIYAGGKQLDGLLELIVLKEASQSYLTNLWNNATFTKKQKTKATIYDLIGKYFTYVVLAIGFGSGLFWYMLGEKTLMWNAITTVLIVACPCALLLSQNYTNGNILRIFGLNKFYLRAADVIDDISKINHIVLDKTGTITETKNAAIKYTGNQLSEENKITIASLANQSSHPASKLIVDFLNISNLHHVDNYKETEGAGIEGWINEQHIKIGSKNYVGGEYFSTNNGTKVVVYIDGKILGEFIISNVYRIGISELIQGLKKRFKISLISGDNDSELKNIKNILGDNSEILFNQSPQQKLDYIKYLQNGLLQKVMMIGDGLNDAGALKQSEVGIAVADTKNSFTPSSDGVIDASVLPKLNVFIQLAQAGKNIIFLTFCISAIYNIIGLYFAVQGILSPVIAAILMPCSSISIILLTYGLTEMYARKLHLNK
;
A
#
# COMPACT_ATOMS: atom_id res chain seq x y z
N VAL A 1 -23.81 -4.96 7.24
CA VAL A 1 -24.49 -6.09 6.60
C VAL A 1 -24.67 -7.18 7.64
N LYS A 2 -25.91 -7.58 7.90
CA LYS A 2 -26.28 -8.58 8.90
C LYS A 2 -26.71 -9.88 8.21
N LYS A 3 -26.74 -10.96 8.98
CA LYS A 3 -27.26 -12.25 8.50
C LYS A 3 -28.72 -12.08 8.03
N ASN A 4 -29.06 -12.67 6.89
CA ASN A 4 -30.32 -12.61 6.16
C ASN A 4 -30.63 -11.26 5.46
N ASP A 5 -29.73 -10.29 5.44
CA ASP A 5 -29.88 -9.13 4.57
C ASP A 5 -29.81 -9.59 3.09
N ILE A 6 -30.59 -8.92 2.24
CA ILE A 6 -30.47 -9.09 0.78
C ILE A 6 -29.59 -7.96 0.25
N ILE A 7 -28.51 -8.32 -0.42
CA ILE A 7 -27.59 -7.37 -1.04
C ILE A 7 -27.57 -7.54 -2.55
N GLN A 8 -27.36 -6.44 -3.25
CA GLN A 8 -27.16 -6.43 -4.70
C GLN A 8 -25.68 -6.23 -5.00
N VAL A 9 -25.14 -7.08 -5.89
CA VAL A 9 -23.75 -7.02 -6.35
C VAL A 9 -23.76 -6.87 -7.86
N TYR A 10 -23.16 -5.80 -8.34
CA TYR A 10 -23.10 -5.48 -9.77
C TYR A 10 -21.91 -6.18 -10.44
N SER A 11 -21.95 -6.22 -11.78
CA SER A 11 -20.81 -6.68 -12.57
C SER A 11 -19.55 -5.87 -12.20
N ASN A 12 -18.44 -6.58 -12.02
CA ASN A 12 -17.16 -6.08 -11.56
C ASN A 12 -17.05 -5.67 -10.08
N ASP A 13 -18.13 -5.80 -9.29
CA ASP A 13 -18.07 -5.63 -7.84
C ASP A 13 -17.50 -6.86 -7.14
N ILE A 14 -16.85 -6.62 -5.99
CA ILE A 14 -16.37 -7.68 -5.11
C ILE A 14 -17.49 -8.06 -4.15
N ILE A 15 -17.70 -9.37 -3.99
CA ILE A 15 -18.68 -9.93 -3.05
C ILE A 15 -18.20 -9.66 -1.63
N PRO A 16 -18.94 -8.85 -0.83
CA PRO A 16 -18.45 -8.37 0.46
C PRO A 16 -18.55 -9.38 1.60
N VAL A 17 -19.43 -10.37 1.48
CA VAL A 17 -19.75 -11.34 2.55
C VAL A 17 -20.12 -12.70 1.96
N ASP A 18 -19.99 -13.77 2.77
CA ASP A 18 -20.47 -15.10 2.38
C ASP A 18 -22.01 -15.08 2.28
N ALA A 19 -22.52 -15.49 1.14
CA ALA A 19 -23.94 -15.39 0.82
C ALA A 19 -24.43 -16.53 -0.08
N ILE A 20 -25.76 -16.66 -0.21
CA ILE A 20 -26.40 -17.60 -1.15
C ILE A 20 -26.94 -16.80 -2.34
N LEU A 21 -26.75 -17.31 -3.55
CA LEU A 21 -27.32 -16.73 -4.76
C LEU A 21 -28.84 -16.85 -4.77
N SER A 22 -29.54 -15.71 -4.73
CA SER A 22 -31.00 -15.63 -4.80
C SER A 22 -31.50 -15.45 -6.23
N LYS A 23 -30.88 -14.50 -6.97
CA LYS A 23 -31.19 -14.19 -8.37
C LYS A 23 -29.96 -13.75 -9.15
N GLY A 24 -30.00 -13.96 -10.46
CA GLY A 24 -28.97 -13.57 -11.42
C GLY A 24 -28.12 -14.75 -11.88
N ASN A 25 -27.20 -14.48 -12.81
CA ASN A 25 -26.19 -15.42 -13.29
C ASN A 25 -24.87 -15.10 -12.62
N ALA A 26 -24.40 -15.96 -11.72
CA ALA A 26 -23.16 -15.74 -11.02
C ALA A 26 -22.00 -16.37 -11.81
N LYS A 27 -21.14 -15.51 -12.33
CA LYS A 27 -19.84 -15.86 -12.89
C LYS A 27 -18.76 -15.18 -12.06
N ILE A 28 -18.21 -15.93 -11.11
CA ILE A 28 -17.35 -15.37 -10.07
C ILE A 28 -15.90 -15.69 -10.36
N ASP A 29 -15.07 -14.67 -10.37
CA ASP A 29 -13.62 -14.77 -10.41
C ASP A 29 -13.06 -14.73 -8.99
N TYR A 30 -12.51 -15.86 -8.56
CA TYR A 30 -11.82 -16.00 -7.28
C TYR A 30 -10.29 -15.91 -7.39
N SER A 31 -9.74 -15.49 -8.53
CA SER A 31 -8.28 -15.41 -8.75
C SER A 31 -7.57 -14.61 -7.65
N PHE A 32 -8.25 -13.59 -7.14
CA PHE A 32 -7.78 -12.78 -6.03
C PHE A 32 -7.72 -13.52 -4.68
N VAL A 33 -8.56 -14.52 -4.48
CA VAL A 33 -8.69 -15.27 -3.21
C VAL A 33 -7.95 -16.60 -3.26
N SER A 34 -8.14 -17.37 -4.33
CA SER A 34 -7.61 -18.73 -4.48
C SER A 34 -6.33 -18.78 -5.33
N GLY A 35 -6.07 -17.76 -6.15
CA GLY A 35 -5.00 -17.76 -7.14
C GLY A 35 -5.33 -18.53 -8.43
N GLU A 36 -6.55 -19.10 -8.54
CA GLU A 36 -7.01 -19.82 -9.73
C GLU A 36 -7.66 -18.86 -10.71
N SER A 37 -7.21 -18.87 -11.95
CA SER A 37 -7.57 -17.88 -12.98
C SER A 37 -8.87 -18.17 -13.74
N LEU A 38 -9.55 -19.29 -13.45
CA LEU A 38 -10.79 -19.66 -14.17
C LEU A 38 -12.01 -19.21 -13.38
N PRO A 39 -12.89 -18.36 -13.96
CA PRO A 39 -14.15 -17.99 -13.35
C PRO A 39 -15.07 -19.19 -13.13
N ILE A 40 -15.71 -19.25 -11.99
CA ILE A 40 -16.65 -20.32 -11.60
C ILE A 40 -18.08 -19.85 -11.84
N HIS A 41 -18.87 -20.67 -12.51
CA HIS A 41 -20.31 -20.48 -12.61
C HIS A 41 -20.99 -21.07 -11.37
N ILE A 42 -21.84 -20.28 -10.72
CA ILE A 42 -22.56 -20.67 -9.50
C ILE A 42 -24.07 -20.58 -9.78
N ASN A 43 -24.79 -21.65 -9.45
CA ASN A 43 -26.21 -21.73 -9.68
C ASN A 43 -27.03 -21.14 -8.53
N LYS A 44 -28.29 -20.79 -8.82
CA LYS A 44 -29.24 -20.29 -7.81
C LYS A 44 -29.37 -21.25 -6.65
N GLY A 45 -29.22 -20.75 -5.42
CA GLY A 45 -29.27 -21.51 -4.18
C GLY A 45 -27.90 -22.02 -3.70
N GLU A 46 -26.84 -21.89 -4.50
CA GLU A 46 -25.48 -22.26 -4.11
C GLU A 46 -24.78 -21.15 -3.33
N LEU A 47 -23.74 -21.54 -2.59
CA LEU A 47 -22.95 -20.67 -1.74
C LEU A 47 -21.95 -19.86 -2.56
N ILE A 48 -21.91 -18.56 -2.31
CA ILE A 48 -20.92 -17.63 -2.84
C ILE A 48 -20.07 -17.12 -1.68
N TYR A 49 -18.76 -17.26 -1.80
CA TYR A 49 -17.82 -16.78 -0.79
C TYR A 49 -17.46 -15.31 -1.02
N ALA A 50 -17.24 -14.59 0.07
CA ALA A 50 -16.72 -13.24 0.03
C ALA A 50 -15.36 -13.16 -0.71
N GLY A 51 -15.12 -12.02 -1.40
CA GLY A 51 -13.87 -11.73 -2.08
C GLY A 51 -13.78 -12.19 -3.52
N GLY A 52 -14.74 -12.98 -4.00
CA GLY A 52 -14.90 -13.23 -5.43
C GLY A 52 -15.38 -11.97 -6.16
N LYS A 53 -14.94 -11.76 -7.40
CA LYS A 53 -15.38 -10.67 -8.25
C LYS A 53 -16.47 -11.18 -9.19
N GLN A 54 -17.64 -10.54 -9.18
CA GLN A 54 -18.70 -10.84 -10.14
C GLN A 54 -18.30 -10.33 -11.53
N LEU A 55 -18.37 -11.19 -12.56
CA LEU A 55 -18.00 -10.82 -13.93
C LEU A 55 -19.19 -10.49 -14.84
N ASP A 56 -20.41 -10.99 -14.51
CA ASP A 56 -21.54 -10.92 -15.43
C ASP A 56 -22.85 -10.54 -14.70
N GLY A 57 -23.41 -9.37 -15.06
CA GLY A 57 -24.72 -8.92 -14.62
C GLY A 57 -24.88 -8.61 -13.13
N LEU A 58 -26.12 -8.34 -12.74
CA LEU A 58 -26.53 -8.06 -11.36
C LEU A 58 -26.88 -9.35 -10.62
N LEU A 59 -26.35 -9.50 -9.41
CA LEU A 59 -26.74 -10.58 -8.48
C LEU A 59 -27.53 -10.05 -7.31
N GLU A 60 -28.53 -10.81 -6.87
CA GLU A 60 -29.15 -10.68 -5.55
C GLU A 60 -28.66 -11.82 -4.66
N LEU A 61 -28.06 -11.47 -3.54
CA LEU A 61 -27.44 -12.41 -2.61
C LEU A 61 -28.10 -12.31 -1.23
N ILE A 62 -28.38 -13.45 -0.59
CA ILE A 62 -28.84 -13.54 0.79
C ILE A 62 -27.63 -13.78 1.68
N VAL A 63 -27.36 -12.88 2.60
CA VAL A 63 -26.20 -12.92 3.49
C VAL A 63 -26.31 -14.06 4.51
N LEU A 64 -25.30 -14.92 4.57
CA LEU A 64 -25.24 -16.04 5.52
C LEU A 64 -24.54 -15.68 6.82
N LYS A 65 -23.47 -14.88 6.73
CA LYS A 65 -22.61 -14.51 7.86
C LYS A 65 -22.28 -13.03 7.80
N GLU A 66 -22.07 -12.43 8.97
CA GLU A 66 -21.56 -11.06 9.05
C GLU A 66 -20.13 -10.97 8.47
N ALA A 67 -19.74 -9.80 8.01
CA ALA A 67 -18.44 -9.57 7.37
C ALA A 67 -17.24 -10.01 8.24
N SER A 68 -17.35 -9.88 9.56
CA SER A 68 -16.35 -10.33 10.54
C SER A 68 -16.16 -11.85 10.60
N GLN A 69 -17.13 -12.63 10.13
CA GLN A 69 -17.13 -14.09 10.16
C GLN A 69 -17.01 -14.71 8.76
N SER A 70 -16.79 -13.90 7.74
CA SER A 70 -16.70 -14.37 6.36
C SER A 70 -15.41 -15.18 6.11
N TYR A 71 -15.46 -16.02 5.08
CA TYR A 71 -14.34 -16.85 4.64
C TYR A 71 -13.05 -16.04 4.40
N LEU A 72 -13.15 -14.85 3.82
CA LEU A 72 -12.03 -13.94 3.62
C LEU A 72 -11.37 -13.50 4.92
N THR A 73 -12.17 -13.10 5.91
CA THR A 73 -11.63 -12.68 7.21
C THR A 73 -10.90 -13.84 7.90
N ASN A 74 -11.43 -15.06 7.75
CA ASN A 74 -10.79 -16.27 8.27
C ASN A 74 -9.52 -16.65 7.49
N LEU A 75 -9.51 -16.50 6.16
CA LEU A 75 -8.31 -16.69 5.33
C LEU A 75 -7.22 -15.67 5.70
N TRP A 76 -7.58 -14.42 5.94
CA TRP A 76 -6.62 -13.38 6.32
C TRP A 76 -6.07 -13.53 7.72
N ASN A 77 -6.86 -14.10 8.62
CA ASN A 77 -6.40 -14.46 9.96
C ASN A 77 -5.57 -15.77 9.97
N ASN A 78 -5.64 -16.57 8.91
CA ASN A 78 -4.83 -17.78 8.80
C ASN A 78 -3.36 -17.44 8.47
N ALA A 79 -2.45 -18.15 9.13
CA ALA A 79 -1.00 -17.99 9.08
C ALA A 79 -0.34 -18.04 7.68
N THR A 80 -1.09 -18.43 6.64
CA THR A 80 -0.63 -18.45 5.25
C THR A 80 -0.49 -17.04 4.65
N PHE A 81 -1.27 -16.07 5.15
CA PHE A 81 -1.17 -14.66 4.75
C PHE A 81 -0.36 -13.81 5.72
N THR A 82 -0.07 -14.31 6.92
CA THR A 82 1.01 -13.73 7.70
C THR A 82 2.29 -14.00 6.92
N LYS A 83 2.86 -12.96 6.33
CA LYS A 83 4.30 -12.96 6.02
C LYS A 83 4.91 -13.63 7.25
N LYS A 84 5.49 -14.85 7.13
CA LYS A 84 6.36 -15.35 8.19
C LYS A 84 7.26 -14.15 8.46
N GLN A 85 7.04 -13.51 9.59
CA GLN A 85 8.02 -12.61 10.13
C GLN A 85 9.25 -13.49 10.27
N LYS A 86 10.08 -13.51 9.22
CA LYS A 86 11.49 -13.69 9.45
C LYS A 86 11.82 -12.46 10.29
N THR A 87 11.69 -12.63 11.58
CA THR A 87 12.41 -11.82 12.56
C THR A 87 13.87 -12.02 12.16
N LYS A 88 14.30 -11.22 11.17
CA LYS A 88 15.72 -11.05 10.92
C LYS A 88 16.19 -10.47 12.23
N ALA A 89 16.86 -11.35 13.03
CA ALA A 89 17.46 -10.92 14.29
C ALA A 89 18.16 -9.60 13.99
N THR A 90 17.66 -8.54 14.56
CA THR A 90 18.23 -7.22 14.38
C THR A 90 19.64 -7.29 14.98
N ILE A 91 20.58 -6.50 14.47
CA ILE A 91 21.93 -6.41 15.09
C ILE A 91 21.82 -6.18 16.60
N TYR A 92 20.79 -5.47 17.01
CA TYR A 92 20.44 -5.21 18.42
C TYR A 92 20.06 -6.49 19.20
N ASP A 93 19.38 -7.45 18.59
CA ASP A 93 19.03 -8.74 19.21
C ASP A 93 20.28 -9.61 19.43
N LEU A 94 21.19 -9.55 18.45
CA LEU A 94 22.48 -10.26 18.53
C LEU A 94 23.36 -9.66 19.63
N ILE A 95 23.46 -8.33 19.67
CA ILE A 95 24.21 -7.61 20.72
C ILE A 95 23.59 -7.93 22.09
N GLY A 96 22.25 -7.89 22.24
CA GLY A 96 21.58 -8.23 23.50
C GLY A 96 21.90 -9.63 24.00
N LYS A 97 21.97 -10.61 23.09
CA LYS A 97 22.32 -11.99 23.43
C LYS A 97 23.74 -12.14 23.99
N TYR A 98 24.74 -11.55 23.34
CA TYR A 98 26.13 -11.64 23.79
C TYR A 98 26.41 -10.72 24.97
N PHE A 99 25.74 -9.61 25.09
CA PHE A 99 25.85 -8.66 26.18
C PHE A 99 25.64 -9.32 27.55
N THR A 100 24.64 -10.18 27.68
CA THR A 100 24.37 -10.91 28.93
C THR A 100 25.55 -11.78 29.38
N TYR A 101 26.17 -12.50 28.44
CA TYR A 101 27.35 -13.34 28.79
C TYR A 101 28.56 -12.50 29.19
N VAL A 102 28.80 -11.38 28.53
CA VAL A 102 29.89 -10.45 28.86
C VAL A 102 29.70 -9.89 30.27
N VAL A 103 28.47 -9.46 30.57
CA VAL A 103 28.14 -8.91 31.88
C VAL A 103 28.30 -9.95 33.00
N LEU A 104 27.83 -11.16 32.79
CA LEU A 104 28.05 -12.25 33.78
C LEU A 104 29.53 -12.50 33.99
N ALA A 105 30.34 -12.54 32.94
CA ALA A 105 31.78 -12.72 33.05
C ALA A 105 32.46 -11.57 33.84
N ILE A 106 32.04 -10.31 33.61
CA ILE A 106 32.54 -9.14 34.35
C ILE A 106 32.10 -9.22 35.82
N GLY A 107 30.82 -9.56 36.08
CA GLY A 107 30.30 -9.71 37.47
C GLY A 107 31.03 -10.77 38.28
N PHE A 108 31.19 -11.98 37.71
CA PHE A 108 31.95 -13.05 38.36
C PHE A 108 33.44 -12.73 38.49
N GLY A 109 34.04 -12.15 37.45
CA GLY A 109 35.46 -11.75 37.47
C GLY A 109 35.74 -10.69 38.53
N SER A 110 34.91 -9.66 38.65
CA SER A 110 35.07 -8.65 39.72
C SER A 110 34.82 -9.20 41.11
N GLY A 111 33.83 -10.10 41.25
CA GLY A 111 33.59 -10.80 42.52
C GLY A 111 34.75 -11.65 42.94
N LEU A 112 35.35 -12.43 42.04
CA LEU A 112 36.51 -13.26 42.32
C LEU A 112 37.73 -12.41 42.72
N PHE A 113 37.95 -11.28 42.04
CA PHE A 113 39.02 -10.34 42.36
C PHE A 113 38.92 -9.81 43.81
N TRP A 114 37.75 -9.31 44.24
CA TRP A 114 37.55 -8.80 45.56
C TRP A 114 37.56 -9.91 46.63
N TYR A 115 37.11 -11.13 46.27
CA TYR A 115 37.23 -12.31 47.14
C TYR A 115 38.69 -12.65 47.45
N MET A 116 39.55 -12.64 46.44
CA MET A 116 41.00 -12.90 46.61
C MET A 116 41.70 -11.86 47.47
N LEU A 117 41.21 -10.63 47.48
CA LEU A 117 41.70 -9.55 48.35
C LEU A 117 41.14 -9.61 49.78
N GLY A 118 40.26 -10.55 50.08
CA GLY A 118 39.63 -10.71 51.39
C GLY A 118 38.45 -9.78 51.67
N GLU A 119 38.06 -8.94 50.72
CA GLU A 119 37.06 -7.88 50.87
C GLU A 119 35.66 -8.40 50.49
N LYS A 120 35.04 -9.20 51.37
CA LYS A 120 33.73 -9.84 51.11
C LYS A 120 32.59 -8.82 50.86
N THR A 121 32.61 -7.68 51.52
CA THR A 121 31.60 -6.63 51.35
C THR A 121 31.68 -6.03 49.96
N LEU A 122 32.89 -5.69 49.47
CA LEU A 122 33.13 -5.19 48.13
C LEU A 122 32.81 -6.22 47.05
N MET A 123 33.09 -7.50 47.32
CA MET A 123 32.72 -8.62 46.45
C MET A 123 31.21 -8.61 46.14
N TRP A 124 30.37 -8.62 47.19
CA TRP A 124 28.92 -8.63 47.03
C TRP A 124 28.41 -7.35 46.41
N ASN A 125 28.95 -6.18 46.79
CA ASN A 125 28.62 -4.91 46.19
C ASN A 125 28.93 -4.89 44.69
N ALA A 126 30.13 -5.31 44.27
CA ALA A 126 30.53 -5.36 42.89
C ALA A 126 29.65 -6.30 42.06
N ILE A 127 29.42 -7.53 42.50
CA ILE A 127 28.57 -8.50 41.80
C ILE A 127 27.15 -7.94 41.61
N THR A 128 26.51 -7.51 42.69
CA THR A 128 25.13 -7.05 42.65
C THR A 128 24.98 -5.77 41.83
N THR A 129 25.92 -4.83 41.94
CA THR A 129 25.89 -3.58 41.21
C THR A 129 26.12 -3.78 39.72
N VAL A 130 27.09 -4.64 39.35
CA VAL A 130 27.32 -5.01 37.93
C VAL A 130 26.06 -5.61 37.31
N LEU A 131 25.39 -6.54 38.00
CA LEU A 131 24.15 -7.15 37.49
C LEU A 131 23.00 -6.15 37.37
N ILE A 132 22.91 -5.16 38.26
CA ILE A 132 21.90 -4.10 38.17
C ILE A 132 22.21 -3.14 37.00
N VAL A 133 23.44 -2.62 36.93
CA VAL A 133 23.86 -1.61 35.92
C VAL A 133 23.80 -2.16 34.50
N ALA A 134 24.05 -3.45 34.36
CA ALA A 134 24.14 -4.08 33.06
C ALA A 134 22.80 -4.46 32.43
N CYS A 135 21.68 -3.90 32.88
CA CYS A 135 20.41 -4.11 32.19
C CYS A 135 20.42 -3.41 30.82
N PRO A 136 20.19 -4.11 29.69
CA PRO A 136 20.11 -3.48 28.36
C PRO A 136 18.73 -2.82 28.12
N CYS A 137 18.00 -2.48 29.19
CA CYS A 137 16.61 -2.00 29.13
C CYS A 137 16.45 -0.75 28.27
N ALA A 138 17.35 0.21 28.39
CA ALA A 138 17.34 1.45 27.61
C ALA A 138 17.51 1.21 26.09
N LEU A 139 18.28 0.17 25.72
CA LEU A 139 18.52 -0.22 24.33
C LEU A 139 17.24 -0.70 23.64
N LEU A 140 16.52 -1.63 24.24
CA LEU A 140 15.29 -2.20 23.70
C LEU A 140 14.15 -1.16 23.69
N LEU A 141 14.10 -0.30 24.69
CA LEU A 141 13.10 0.76 24.79
C LEU A 141 13.28 1.82 23.69
N SER A 142 14.51 2.19 23.37
CA SER A 142 14.79 3.23 22.35
C SER A 142 14.15 2.93 21.01
N GLN A 143 14.28 1.73 20.45
CA GLN A 143 13.70 1.34 19.17
C GLN A 143 12.17 1.37 19.24
N ASN A 144 11.58 0.77 20.27
CA ASN A 144 10.13 0.67 20.40
C ASN A 144 9.47 2.05 20.56
N TYR A 145 10.05 2.92 21.37
CA TYR A 145 9.52 4.28 21.57
C TYR A 145 9.72 5.18 20.35
N THR A 146 10.88 5.10 19.68
CA THR A 146 11.13 5.87 18.45
C THR A 146 10.15 5.46 17.36
N ASN A 147 10.06 4.17 17.06
CA ASN A 147 9.17 3.66 16.01
C ASN A 147 7.69 3.86 16.38
N GLY A 148 7.32 3.66 17.65
CA GLY A 148 5.98 3.94 18.14
C GLY A 148 5.56 5.40 17.98
N ASN A 149 6.47 6.35 18.27
CA ASN A 149 6.18 7.77 18.09
C ASN A 149 6.08 8.16 16.60
N ILE A 150 6.97 7.62 15.73
CA ILE A 150 6.87 7.81 14.29
C ILE A 150 5.55 7.26 13.74
N LEU A 151 5.15 6.05 14.19
CA LEU A 151 3.88 5.44 13.81
C LEU A 151 2.69 6.35 14.18
N ARG A 152 2.72 6.94 15.39
CA ARG A 152 1.72 7.91 15.83
C ARG A 152 1.70 9.16 14.92
N ILE A 153 2.87 9.73 14.61
CA ILE A 153 2.99 10.91 13.74
C ILE A 153 2.47 10.59 12.33
N PHE A 154 2.80 9.42 11.77
CA PHE A 154 2.30 8.99 10.47
C PHE A 154 0.78 8.88 10.49
N GLY A 155 0.18 8.24 11.51
CA GLY A 155 -1.26 8.12 11.66
C GLY A 155 -1.99 9.46 11.76
N LEU A 156 -1.43 10.43 12.50
CA LEU A 156 -1.96 11.79 12.57
C LEU A 156 -1.94 12.51 11.20
N ASN A 157 -1.01 12.13 10.33
CA ASN A 157 -0.88 12.66 8.98
C ASN A 157 -1.49 11.72 7.91
N LYS A 158 -2.44 10.86 8.28
CA LYS A 158 -3.18 9.96 7.37
C LYS A 158 -2.31 8.94 6.61
N PHE A 159 -1.19 8.56 7.18
CA PHE A 159 -0.38 7.45 6.71
C PHE A 159 -0.38 6.36 7.79
N TYR A 160 -1.07 5.26 7.54
CA TYR A 160 -1.31 4.19 8.49
C TYR A 160 -0.44 2.99 8.16
N LEU A 161 0.41 2.58 9.07
CA LEU A 161 1.23 1.38 8.94
C LEU A 161 0.65 0.25 9.80
N ARG A 162 0.82 -0.95 9.34
CA ARG A 162 0.35 -2.18 10.00
C ARG A 162 1.05 -2.42 11.34
N ALA A 163 2.34 -2.10 11.43
CA ALA A 163 3.17 -2.32 12.61
C ALA A 163 4.37 -1.36 12.63
N ALA A 164 4.97 -1.19 13.78
CA ALA A 164 6.08 -0.25 13.98
C ALA A 164 7.41 -0.72 13.32
N ASP A 165 7.58 -2.01 13.08
CA ASP A 165 8.75 -2.60 12.39
C ASP A 165 8.82 -2.20 10.90
N VAL A 166 7.68 -1.89 10.28
CA VAL A 166 7.62 -1.39 8.90
C VAL A 166 8.44 -0.10 8.74
N ILE A 167 8.57 0.72 9.79
CA ILE A 167 9.36 1.94 9.77
C ILE A 167 10.85 1.63 9.53
N ASP A 168 11.35 0.57 10.13
CA ASP A 168 12.73 0.12 9.91
C ASP A 168 12.95 -0.32 8.46
N ASP A 169 11.97 -0.99 7.86
CA ASP A 169 12.04 -1.40 6.46
C ASP A 169 11.93 -0.19 5.52
N ILE A 170 11.04 0.79 5.79
CA ILE A 170 10.98 2.08 5.06
C ILE A 170 12.33 2.79 5.09
N SER A 171 13.04 2.75 6.21
CA SER A 171 14.35 3.42 6.34
C SER A 171 15.45 2.81 5.45
N LYS A 172 15.28 1.58 4.98
CA LYS A 172 16.28 0.79 4.24
C LYS A 172 16.02 0.70 2.74
N ILE A 173 14.88 1.21 2.25
CA ILE A 173 14.54 1.14 0.82
C ILE A 173 15.55 1.89 -0.03
N ASN A 174 15.77 1.42 -1.26
CA ASN A 174 16.61 2.08 -2.26
C ASN A 174 15.97 2.16 -3.65
N HIS A 175 14.85 1.46 -3.85
CA HIS A 175 14.06 1.50 -5.08
C HIS A 175 12.58 1.67 -4.76
N ILE A 176 11.90 2.56 -5.49
CA ILE A 176 10.46 2.80 -5.38
C ILE A 176 9.81 2.44 -6.70
N VAL A 177 8.84 1.53 -6.65
CA VAL A 177 8.03 1.15 -7.80
C VAL A 177 6.64 1.74 -7.61
N LEU A 178 6.19 2.52 -8.59
CA LEU A 178 4.91 3.19 -8.60
C LEU A 178 3.97 2.47 -9.57
N ASP A 179 2.78 2.12 -9.14
CA ASP A 179 1.69 1.84 -10.08
C ASP A 179 1.16 3.16 -10.66
N LYS A 180 0.57 3.09 -11.86
CA LYS A 180 0.00 4.28 -12.53
C LYS A 180 -1.41 4.56 -12.03
N THR A 181 -2.31 3.62 -12.27
CA THR A 181 -3.75 3.82 -12.17
C THR A 181 -4.23 3.78 -10.72
N GLY A 182 -4.98 4.82 -10.30
CA GLY A 182 -5.40 4.93 -8.89
C GLY A 182 -4.28 5.30 -7.91
N THR A 183 -3.01 5.33 -8.36
CA THR A 183 -1.84 5.68 -7.55
C THR A 183 -1.33 7.08 -7.87
N ILE A 184 -0.69 7.27 -9.02
CA ILE A 184 -0.24 8.60 -9.45
C ILE A 184 -1.32 9.36 -10.21
N THR A 185 -2.37 8.66 -10.67
CA THR A 185 -3.57 9.24 -11.29
C THR A 185 -4.76 9.16 -10.35
N GLU A 186 -5.72 10.06 -10.53
CA GLU A 186 -6.99 10.04 -9.81
C GLU A 186 -7.92 8.98 -10.39
N THR A 187 -8.60 8.22 -9.53
CA THR A 187 -9.52 7.15 -9.98
C THR A 187 -10.85 7.72 -10.48
N LYS A 188 -11.30 8.86 -9.92
CA LYS A 188 -12.63 9.41 -10.17
C LYS A 188 -12.67 10.55 -11.20
N ASN A 189 -11.56 11.19 -11.47
CA ASN A 189 -11.49 12.40 -12.30
C ASN A 189 -10.63 12.15 -13.54
N ALA A 190 -11.13 11.33 -14.48
CA ALA A 190 -10.55 11.32 -15.81
C ALA A 190 -11.09 12.53 -16.59
N ALA A 191 -10.22 13.27 -17.24
CA ALA A 191 -10.63 14.33 -18.14
C ALA A 191 -11.14 13.70 -19.44
N ILE A 192 -12.37 14.00 -19.80
CA ILE A 192 -12.98 13.56 -21.04
C ILE A 192 -13.23 14.76 -21.96
N LYS A 193 -12.87 14.62 -23.23
CA LYS A 193 -13.10 15.61 -24.26
C LYS A 193 -13.63 14.93 -25.51
N TYR A 194 -14.65 15.47 -26.09
CA TYR A 194 -15.14 15.01 -27.38
C TYR A 194 -14.48 15.83 -28.53
N THR A 195 -14.09 15.12 -29.59
CA THR A 195 -13.52 15.70 -30.81
C THR A 195 -14.18 15.02 -32.00
N GLY A 196 -14.80 15.82 -32.88
CA GLY A 196 -15.52 15.31 -34.05
C GLY A 196 -16.62 16.26 -34.50
N ASN A 197 -17.60 15.73 -35.20
CA ASN A 197 -18.77 16.44 -35.61
C ASN A 197 -19.59 16.89 -34.39
N GLN A 198 -20.27 18.05 -34.52
CA GLN A 198 -21.15 18.50 -33.44
C GLN A 198 -22.28 17.48 -33.22
N LEU A 199 -22.38 16.98 -31.97
CA LEU A 199 -23.40 16.02 -31.58
C LEU A 199 -24.76 16.72 -31.46
N SER A 200 -25.77 16.24 -32.21
CA SER A 200 -27.17 16.61 -31.98
C SER A 200 -27.63 16.07 -30.61
N GLU A 201 -28.72 16.62 -30.06
CA GLU A 201 -29.30 16.08 -28.81
C GLU A 201 -29.71 14.61 -28.94
N GLU A 202 -30.23 14.22 -30.11
CA GLU A 202 -30.58 12.82 -30.41
C GLU A 202 -29.34 11.92 -30.40
N ASN A 203 -28.24 12.34 -31.04
CA ASN A 203 -26.97 11.60 -30.99
C ASN A 203 -26.42 11.46 -29.58
N LYS A 204 -26.54 12.51 -28.75
CA LYS A 204 -26.12 12.43 -27.33
C LYS A 204 -26.95 11.41 -26.57
N ILE A 205 -28.29 11.40 -26.73
CA ILE A 205 -29.19 10.45 -26.09
C ILE A 205 -28.83 9.02 -26.52
N THR A 206 -28.62 8.80 -27.81
CA THR A 206 -28.27 7.51 -28.39
C THR A 206 -26.94 6.98 -27.88
N ILE A 207 -25.90 7.82 -27.86
CA ILE A 207 -24.59 7.48 -27.32
C ILE A 207 -24.68 7.16 -25.81
N ALA A 208 -25.36 8.01 -25.04
CA ALA A 208 -25.53 7.83 -23.60
C ALA A 208 -26.30 6.54 -23.30
N SER A 209 -27.35 6.21 -24.08
CA SER A 209 -28.15 5.02 -23.92
C SER A 209 -27.33 3.74 -24.10
N LEU A 210 -26.50 3.67 -25.14
CA LEU A 210 -25.63 2.52 -25.38
C LEU A 210 -24.52 2.45 -24.31
N ALA A 211 -23.87 3.56 -23.99
CA ALA A 211 -22.79 3.61 -23.01
C ALA A 211 -23.28 3.21 -21.60
N ASN A 212 -24.52 3.54 -21.23
CA ASN A 212 -25.11 3.21 -19.93
C ASN A 212 -25.35 1.69 -19.72
N GLN A 213 -25.32 0.89 -20.79
CA GLN A 213 -25.42 -0.56 -20.66
C GLN A 213 -24.13 -1.23 -20.18
N SER A 214 -22.99 -0.54 -20.31
CA SER A 214 -21.68 -1.07 -19.92
C SER A 214 -21.23 -0.56 -18.56
N SER A 215 -20.68 -1.45 -17.75
CA SER A 215 -20.03 -1.09 -16.48
C SER A 215 -18.59 -0.55 -16.67
N HIS A 216 -18.08 -0.55 -17.91
CA HIS A 216 -16.71 -0.13 -18.20
C HIS A 216 -16.48 1.34 -17.79
N PRO A 217 -15.32 1.68 -17.15
CA PRO A 217 -15.04 3.05 -16.70
C PRO A 217 -15.18 4.12 -17.78
N ALA A 218 -14.72 3.83 -19.01
CA ALA A 218 -14.85 4.76 -20.12
C ALA A 218 -16.31 5.05 -20.49
N SER A 219 -17.17 4.03 -20.44
CA SER A 219 -18.60 4.18 -20.72
C SER A 219 -19.29 5.04 -19.67
N LYS A 220 -18.98 4.83 -18.38
CA LYS A 220 -19.48 5.68 -17.29
C LYS A 220 -19.07 7.15 -17.46
N LEU A 221 -17.81 7.38 -17.79
CA LEU A 221 -17.32 8.75 -18.05
C LEU A 221 -18.04 9.43 -19.23
N ILE A 222 -18.37 8.67 -20.29
CA ILE A 222 -19.13 9.18 -21.42
C ILE A 222 -20.54 9.56 -21.00
N VAL A 223 -21.22 8.72 -20.22
CA VAL A 223 -22.56 9.00 -19.67
C VAL A 223 -22.54 10.25 -18.81
N ASP A 224 -21.58 10.35 -17.87
CA ASP A 224 -21.43 11.51 -16.99
C ASP A 224 -21.14 12.80 -17.78
N PHE A 225 -20.28 12.71 -18.82
CA PHE A 225 -19.94 13.83 -19.68
C PHE A 225 -21.14 14.34 -20.47
N LEU A 226 -21.96 13.43 -21.01
CA LEU A 226 -23.14 13.78 -21.79
C LEU A 226 -24.29 14.28 -20.92
N ASN A 227 -24.35 13.84 -19.65
CA ASN A 227 -25.34 14.25 -18.64
C ASN A 227 -26.77 14.17 -19.10
N ILE A 228 -27.18 13.06 -19.71
CA ILE A 228 -28.52 12.81 -20.26
C ILE A 228 -29.33 11.96 -19.31
N SER A 229 -30.53 12.41 -18.96
CA SER A 229 -31.43 11.68 -18.04
C SER A 229 -32.41 10.75 -18.77
N ASN A 230 -32.83 11.12 -19.98
CA ASN A 230 -33.81 10.34 -20.76
C ASN A 230 -33.05 9.38 -21.69
N LEU A 231 -32.94 8.14 -21.33
CA LEU A 231 -32.26 7.09 -22.09
C LEU A 231 -33.26 6.28 -22.89
N HIS A 232 -32.87 5.88 -24.10
CA HIS A 232 -33.65 5.00 -24.97
C HIS A 232 -33.36 3.53 -24.64
N HIS A 233 -34.29 2.64 -25.04
CA HIS A 233 -34.07 1.20 -24.97
C HIS A 233 -33.02 0.79 -26.02
N VAL A 234 -32.14 -0.14 -25.63
CA VAL A 234 -31.09 -0.67 -26.50
C VAL A 234 -31.41 -2.13 -26.84
N ASP A 235 -31.57 -2.39 -28.12
CA ASP A 235 -31.81 -3.74 -28.65
C ASP A 235 -30.48 -4.37 -29.08
N ASN A 236 -30.40 -5.69 -28.99
CA ASN A 236 -29.25 -6.49 -29.44
C ASN A 236 -27.90 -5.99 -28.89
N TYR A 237 -27.88 -5.57 -27.62
CA TYR A 237 -26.66 -5.15 -26.95
C TYR A 237 -25.62 -6.27 -26.97
N LYS A 238 -24.38 -5.89 -27.33
CA LYS A 238 -23.21 -6.77 -27.28
C LYS A 238 -22.01 -6.02 -26.78
N GLU A 239 -21.31 -6.58 -25.84
CA GLU A 239 -20.03 -6.08 -25.33
C GLU A 239 -18.90 -7.05 -25.71
N THR A 240 -17.84 -6.52 -26.31
CA THR A 240 -16.61 -7.25 -26.65
C THR A 240 -15.51 -6.74 -25.75
N GLU A 241 -15.04 -7.62 -24.86
CA GLU A 241 -14.03 -7.29 -23.86
C GLU A 241 -12.76 -6.71 -24.49
N GLY A 242 -12.29 -5.58 -23.96
CA GLY A 242 -11.10 -4.86 -24.46
C GLY A 242 -11.27 -4.17 -25.82
N ALA A 243 -12.46 -4.26 -26.46
CA ALA A 243 -12.71 -3.71 -27.79
C ALA A 243 -13.78 -2.61 -27.80
N GLY A 244 -14.99 -2.90 -27.31
CA GLY A 244 -16.08 -1.93 -27.32
C GLY A 244 -17.46 -2.56 -27.15
N ILE A 245 -18.48 -1.74 -27.35
CA ILE A 245 -19.90 -2.07 -27.25
C ILE A 245 -20.65 -1.71 -28.51
N GLU A 246 -21.66 -2.48 -28.85
CA GLU A 246 -22.56 -2.23 -29.97
C GLU A 246 -24.01 -2.57 -29.60
N GLY A 247 -24.93 -1.96 -30.32
CA GLY A 247 -26.36 -2.21 -30.14
C GLY A 247 -27.19 -1.42 -31.16
N TRP A 248 -28.50 -1.59 -31.05
CA TRP A 248 -29.47 -0.92 -31.91
C TRP A 248 -30.39 -0.04 -31.08
N ILE A 249 -30.61 1.20 -31.52
CA ILE A 249 -31.53 2.17 -30.90
C ILE A 249 -32.32 2.84 -32.02
N ASN A 250 -33.66 2.74 -31.96
CA ASN A 250 -34.55 3.32 -33.01
C ASN A 250 -34.10 2.90 -34.42
N GLU A 251 -33.83 1.63 -34.64
CA GLU A 251 -33.35 1.04 -35.90
C GLU A 251 -31.94 1.49 -36.34
N GLN A 252 -31.29 2.35 -35.60
CA GLN A 252 -29.91 2.79 -35.88
C GLN A 252 -28.90 1.84 -35.24
N HIS A 253 -27.87 1.44 -36.00
CA HIS A 253 -26.74 0.63 -35.49
C HIS A 253 -25.66 1.53 -34.91
N ILE A 254 -25.32 1.29 -33.62
CA ILE A 254 -24.38 2.13 -32.91
C ILE A 254 -23.23 1.24 -32.40
N LYS A 255 -22.00 1.76 -32.53
CA LYS A 255 -20.79 1.17 -31.96
C LYS A 255 -20.00 2.25 -31.19
N ILE A 256 -19.50 1.88 -30.03
CA ILE A 256 -18.63 2.70 -29.20
C ILE A 256 -17.44 1.83 -28.76
N GLY A 257 -16.21 2.22 -29.05
CA GLY A 257 -15.06 1.40 -28.67
C GLY A 257 -13.75 1.84 -29.30
N SER A 258 -12.79 0.92 -29.28
CA SER A 258 -11.47 1.13 -29.87
C SER A 258 -11.57 1.34 -31.39
N LYS A 259 -10.59 2.03 -31.96
CA LYS A 259 -10.50 2.25 -33.41
C LYS A 259 -10.61 0.95 -34.22
N ASN A 260 -9.94 -0.11 -33.75
CA ASN A 260 -9.94 -1.42 -34.44
C ASN A 260 -11.30 -2.11 -34.40
N TYR A 261 -12.10 -1.88 -33.36
CA TYR A 261 -13.43 -2.43 -33.20
C TYR A 261 -14.48 -1.71 -34.03
N VAL A 262 -14.42 -0.38 -34.01
CA VAL A 262 -15.40 0.46 -34.73
C VAL A 262 -15.12 0.47 -36.22
N GLY A 263 -13.85 0.43 -36.63
CA GLY A 263 -13.42 0.55 -38.03
C GLY A 263 -13.37 2.02 -38.49
N GLY A 264 -12.80 2.22 -39.67
CA GLY A 264 -12.75 3.55 -40.34
C GLY A 264 -11.46 4.33 -40.08
N GLU A 265 -11.24 5.33 -40.97
CA GLU A 265 -10.09 6.23 -40.90
C GLU A 265 -10.49 7.56 -40.25
N TYR A 266 -10.18 7.70 -38.98
CA TYR A 266 -10.24 8.96 -38.25
C TYR A 266 -8.92 9.19 -37.52
N PHE A 267 -8.30 10.33 -37.76
CA PHE A 267 -6.96 10.63 -37.22
C PHE A 267 -7.03 11.84 -36.29
N SER A 268 -6.90 11.60 -35.02
CA SER A 268 -6.53 12.64 -34.07
C SER A 268 -5.10 12.40 -33.60
N THR A 269 -4.33 13.45 -33.46
CA THR A 269 -2.95 13.44 -32.95
C THR A 269 -2.87 13.54 -31.43
N ASN A 270 -4.02 13.62 -30.76
CA ASN A 270 -4.09 13.84 -29.32
C ASN A 270 -3.71 12.58 -28.53
N ASN A 271 -3.02 12.76 -27.39
CA ASN A 271 -2.64 11.70 -26.46
C ASN A 271 -3.83 11.37 -25.53
N GLY A 272 -4.03 10.09 -25.23
CA GLY A 272 -5.07 9.59 -24.34
C GLY A 272 -5.74 8.33 -24.87
N THR A 273 -6.57 7.69 -24.04
CA THR A 273 -7.40 6.57 -24.48
C THR A 273 -8.53 7.09 -25.37
N LYS A 274 -8.59 6.59 -26.60
CA LYS A 274 -9.56 7.03 -27.60
C LYS A 274 -10.71 6.06 -27.69
N VAL A 275 -11.93 6.57 -27.59
CA VAL A 275 -13.16 5.83 -27.72
C VAL A 275 -13.94 6.43 -28.90
N VAL A 276 -13.95 5.70 -30.01
CA VAL A 276 -14.58 6.13 -31.26
C VAL A 276 -16.08 5.84 -31.20
N VAL A 277 -16.86 6.75 -31.75
CA VAL A 277 -18.32 6.65 -31.85
C VAL A 277 -18.74 6.56 -33.32
N TYR A 278 -19.53 5.52 -33.62
CA TYR A 278 -20.09 5.22 -34.91
C TYR A 278 -21.62 5.10 -34.80
N ILE A 279 -22.34 5.74 -35.71
CA ILE A 279 -23.79 5.63 -35.88
C ILE A 279 -24.11 5.50 -37.36
N ASP A 280 -24.84 4.46 -37.74
CA ASP A 280 -25.39 4.24 -39.11
C ASP A 280 -24.40 4.50 -40.24
N GLY A 281 -23.29 3.81 -40.27
CA GLY A 281 -22.31 3.92 -41.37
C GLY A 281 -21.38 5.12 -41.26
N LYS A 282 -21.51 5.98 -40.23
CA LYS A 282 -20.71 7.20 -40.11
C LYS A 282 -19.99 7.26 -38.76
N ILE A 283 -18.70 7.57 -38.78
CA ILE A 283 -17.95 7.93 -37.56
C ILE A 283 -18.30 9.38 -37.23
N LEU A 284 -18.86 9.61 -36.04
CA LEU A 284 -19.21 10.96 -35.60
C LEU A 284 -18.00 11.68 -34.98
N GLY A 285 -17.14 10.94 -34.28
CA GLY A 285 -15.97 11.48 -33.60
C GLY A 285 -15.41 10.52 -32.60
N GLU A 286 -14.59 11.05 -31.69
CA GLU A 286 -13.96 10.27 -30.60
C GLU A 286 -14.05 11.02 -29.29
N PHE A 287 -14.25 10.25 -28.22
CA PHE A 287 -14.00 10.70 -26.85
C PHE A 287 -12.54 10.42 -26.53
N ILE A 288 -11.83 11.45 -26.09
CA ILE A 288 -10.45 11.35 -25.63
C ILE A 288 -10.49 11.38 -24.11
N ILE A 289 -10.16 10.25 -23.49
CA ILE A 289 -10.11 10.10 -22.05
C ILE A 289 -8.65 10.18 -21.65
N SER A 290 -8.31 11.16 -20.84
CA SER A 290 -6.97 11.34 -20.29
C SER A 290 -7.02 11.24 -18.77
N ASN A 291 -6.07 10.50 -18.21
CA ASN A 291 -5.94 10.40 -16.78
C ASN A 291 -5.50 11.74 -16.19
N VAL A 292 -6.14 12.15 -15.11
CA VAL A 292 -5.73 13.31 -14.33
C VAL A 292 -4.68 12.85 -13.33
N TYR A 293 -3.47 13.40 -13.44
CA TYR A 293 -2.42 13.15 -12.45
C TYR A 293 -2.71 13.90 -11.16
N ARG A 294 -2.46 13.26 -10.03
CA ARG A 294 -2.67 13.90 -8.72
C ARG A 294 -1.79 15.12 -8.56
N ILE A 295 -2.32 16.14 -7.92
CA ILE A 295 -1.60 17.38 -7.62
C ILE A 295 -0.39 17.05 -6.75
N GLY A 296 0.79 17.62 -7.08
CA GLY A 296 2.04 17.43 -6.33
C GLY A 296 2.82 16.14 -6.64
N ILE A 297 2.35 15.30 -7.58
CA ILE A 297 3.08 14.05 -7.96
C ILE A 297 4.40 14.36 -8.67
N SER A 298 4.45 15.38 -9.52
CA SER A 298 5.68 15.75 -10.21
C SER A 298 6.78 16.18 -9.24
N GLU A 299 6.43 17.00 -8.25
CA GLU A 299 7.32 17.45 -7.18
C GLU A 299 7.76 16.28 -6.29
N LEU A 300 6.83 15.38 -5.94
CA LEU A 300 7.15 14.16 -5.21
C LEU A 300 8.21 13.34 -5.95
N ILE A 301 7.95 13.02 -7.21
CA ILE A 301 8.84 12.18 -8.02
C ILE A 301 10.23 12.84 -8.17
N GLN A 302 10.29 14.15 -8.44
CA GLN A 302 11.56 14.88 -8.50
C GLN A 302 12.32 14.84 -7.17
N GLY A 303 11.61 14.95 -6.05
CA GLY A 303 12.19 14.83 -4.72
C GLY A 303 12.73 13.43 -4.41
N LEU A 304 11.99 12.39 -4.79
CA LEU A 304 12.36 10.99 -4.58
C LEU A 304 13.56 10.57 -5.45
N LYS A 305 13.60 11.00 -6.71
CA LYS A 305 14.70 10.67 -7.66
C LYS A 305 16.08 11.07 -7.21
N LYS A 306 16.19 12.10 -6.36
CA LYS A 306 17.47 12.53 -5.78
C LYS A 306 18.10 11.47 -4.87
N ARG A 307 17.32 10.48 -4.43
CA ARG A 307 17.72 9.53 -3.37
C ARG A 307 17.43 8.08 -3.70
N PHE A 308 16.47 7.82 -4.58
CA PHE A 308 15.97 6.49 -4.91
C PHE A 308 15.93 6.27 -6.40
N LYS A 309 16.10 5.02 -6.82
CA LYS A 309 15.70 4.59 -8.15
C LYS A 309 14.19 4.54 -8.19
N ILE A 310 13.60 4.97 -9.29
CA ILE A 310 12.15 4.96 -9.48
C ILE A 310 11.82 4.23 -10.77
N SER A 311 10.88 3.27 -10.68
CA SER A 311 10.26 2.61 -11.83
C SER A 311 8.75 2.83 -11.76
N LEU A 312 8.11 2.84 -12.92
CA LEU A 312 6.66 2.85 -13.03
C LEU A 312 6.20 1.57 -13.74
N ILE A 313 5.15 0.98 -13.19
CA ILE A 313 4.55 -0.23 -13.76
C ILE A 313 3.05 -0.02 -13.92
N SER A 314 2.49 -0.42 -15.07
CA SER A 314 1.06 -0.23 -15.36
C SER A 314 0.50 -1.39 -16.16
N GLY A 315 -0.75 -1.77 -15.86
CA GLY A 315 -1.53 -2.67 -16.71
C GLY A 315 -2.09 -1.99 -17.96
N ASP A 316 -2.11 -0.65 -17.99
CA ASP A 316 -2.63 0.11 -19.14
C ASP A 316 -1.66 0.10 -20.32
N ASN A 317 -2.17 0.55 -21.48
CA ASN A 317 -1.36 0.74 -22.68
C ASN A 317 -0.41 1.94 -22.57
N ASP A 318 0.48 2.07 -23.54
CA ASP A 318 1.53 3.09 -23.61
C ASP A 318 1.09 4.46 -24.15
N SER A 319 -0.23 4.68 -24.34
CA SER A 319 -0.78 5.91 -24.91
C SER A 319 -0.35 7.20 -24.18
N GLU A 320 0.00 7.08 -22.90
CA GLU A 320 0.48 8.19 -22.04
C GLU A 320 1.99 8.20 -21.80
N LEU A 321 2.77 7.41 -22.55
CA LEU A 321 4.22 7.30 -22.36
C LEU A 321 4.92 8.66 -22.37
N LYS A 322 4.53 9.58 -23.26
CA LYS A 322 5.09 10.94 -23.32
C LYS A 322 4.87 11.72 -22.04
N ASN A 323 3.64 11.70 -21.51
CA ASN A 323 3.29 12.41 -20.28
C ASN A 323 4.06 11.86 -19.09
N ILE A 324 4.15 10.53 -19.00
CA ILE A 324 4.85 9.83 -17.92
C ILE A 324 6.36 10.09 -17.99
N LYS A 325 6.96 10.08 -19.20
CA LYS A 325 8.37 10.46 -19.39
C LYS A 325 8.67 11.90 -18.98
N ASN A 326 7.76 12.84 -19.22
CA ASN A 326 7.92 14.23 -18.76
C ASN A 326 7.95 14.31 -17.23
N ILE A 327 7.21 13.44 -16.52
CA ILE A 327 7.17 13.42 -15.05
C ILE A 327 8.33 12.63 -14.47
N LEU A 328 8.58 11.43 -15.02
CA LEU A 328 9.62 10.51 -14.55
C LEU A 328 11.01 10.77 -15.15
N GLY A 329 11.11 11.48 -16.28
CA GLY A 329 12.33 11.64 -17.07
C GLY A 329 12.73 10.38 -17.83
N ASP A 330 13.60 10.53 -18.83
CA ASP A 330 13.96 9.48 -19.80
C ASP A 330 14.70 8.28 -19.20
N ASN A 331 15.40 8.47 -18.09
CA ASN A 331 16.22 7.42 -17.47
C ASN A 331 15.45 6.54 -16.48
N SER A 332 14.16 6.71 -16.34
CA SER A 332 13.32 5.87 -15.47
C SER A 332 12.77 4.68 -16.24
N GLU A 333 12.75 3.51 -15.61
CA GLU A 333 12.16 2.32 -16.19
C GLU A 333 10.62 2.42 -16.12
N ILE A 334 9.97 2.28 -17.27
CA ILE A 334 8.53 2.41 -17.41
C ILE A 334 8.02 1.17 -18.15
N LEU A 335 7.16 0.38 -17.49
CA LEU A 335 6.62 -0.88 -18.01
C LEU A 335 5.11 -0.76 -18.15
N PHE A 336 4.61 -0.89 -19.38
CA PHE A 336 3.18 -0.92 -19.72
C PHE A 336 2.69 -2.33 -20.02
N ASN A 337 1.37 -2.49 -20.11
CA ASN A 337 0.69 -3.76 -20.43
C ASN A 337 1.09 -4.91 -19.50
N GLN A 338 1.32 -4.61 -18.20
CA GLN A 338 1.76 -5.60 -17.24
C GLN A 338 0.57 -6.23 -16.50
N SER A 339 0.46 -7.55 -16.61
CA SER A 339 -0.47 -8.33 -15.81
C SER A 339 -0.09 -8.31 -14.31
N PRO A 340 -1.00 -8.62 -13.38
CA PRO A 340 -0.69 -8.73 -11.95
C PRO A 340 0.48 -9.67 -11.66
N GLN A 341 0.59 -10.78 -12.41
CA GLN A 341 1.71 -11.72 -12.27
C GLN A 341 3.04 -11.13 -12.73
N GLN A 342 3.05 -10.40 -13.85
CA GLN A 342 4.25 -9.72 -14.33
C GLN A 342 4.72 -8.61 -13.38
N LYS A 343 3.79 -7.89 -12.75
CA LYS A 343 4.11 -6.92 -11.70
C LYS A 343 4.80 -7.60 -10.52
N LEU A 344 4.27 -8.74 -10.06
CA LEU A 344 4.89 -9.54 -9.00
C LEU A 344 6.29 -10.02 -9.39
N ASP A 345 6.46 -10.55 -10.60
CA ASP A 345 7.73 -11.08 -11.06
C ASP A 345 8.79 -9.98 -11.24
N TYR A 346 8.37 -8.78 -11.65
CA TYR A 346 9.25 -7.62 -11.70
C TYR A 346 9.77 -7.24 -10.30
N ILE A 347 8.92 -7.22 -9.26
CA ILE A 347 9.38 -6.99 -7.89
C ILE A 347 10.39 -8.05 -7.45
N LYS A 348 10.13 -9.34 -7.73
CA LYS A 348 11.07 -10.43 -7.44
C LYS A 348 12.41 -10.25 -8.18
N TYR A 349 12.37 -9.81 -9.43
CA TYR A 349 13.57 -9.53 -10.21
C TYR A 349 14.41 -8.41 -9.57
N LEU A 350 13.79 -7.32 -9.17
CA LEU A 350 14.47 -6.23 -8.46
C LEU A 350 15.12 -6.70 -7.15
N GLN A 351 14.42 -7.54 -6.39
CA GLN A 351 14.90 -8.05 -5.10
C GLN A 351 16.02 -9.09 -5.25
N ASN A 352 15.80 -10.11 -6.06
CA ASN A 352 16.70 -11.26 -6.16
C ASN A 352 17.80 -11.07 -7.20
N GLY A 353 17.49 -10.43 -8.33
CA GLY A 353 18.44 -10.18 -9.43
C GLY A 353 19.33 -8.98 -9.17
N LEU A 354 18.75 -7.87 -8.68
CA LEU A 354 19.48 -6.62 -8.47
C LEU A 354 19.75 -6.32 -6.98
N LEU A 355 19.37 -7.21 -6.07
CA LEU A 355 19.53 -7.10 -4.61
C LEU A 355 18.99 -5.76 -4.04
N GLN A 356 17.91 -5.26 -4.63
CA GLN A 356 17.31 -4.00 -4.22
C GLN A 356 16.27 -4.21 -3.13
N LYS A 357 16.13 -3.20 -2.27
CA LYS A 357 15.06 -3.11 -1.26
C LYS A 357 13.97 -2.24 -1.81
N VAL A 358 12.86 -2.86 -2.16
CA VAL A 358 11.80 -2.27 -2.95
C VAL A 358 10.64 -1.82 -2.08
N MET A 359 10.21 -0.56 -2.27
CA MET A 359 8.90 -0.09 -1.85
C MET A 359 7.97 -0.09 -3.06
N MET A 360 6.87 -0.84 -2.99
CA MET A 360 5.80 -0.82 -4.01
C MET A 360 4.66 0.07 -3.51
N ILE A 361 4.16 0.94 -4.38
CA ILE A 361 3.02 1.82 -4.12
C ILE A 361 1.99 1.58 -5.21
N GLY A 362 0.78 1.17 -4.83
CA GLY A 362 -0.30 0.79 -5.74
C GLY A 362 -1.68 1.08 -5.16
N ASP A 363 -2.74 0.82 -5.94
CA ASP A 363 -4.13 0.97 -5.51
C ASP A 363 -4.61 -0.17 -4.59
N GLY A 364 -3.85 -1.25 -4.54
CA GLY A 364 -4.08 -2.40 -3.68
C GLY A 364 -4.96 -3.50 -4.25
N LEU A 365 -5.76 -3.27 -5.25
CA LEU A 365 -6.66 -4.28 -5.81
C LEU A 365 -5.92 -5.18 -6.81
N ASN A 366 -5.32 -4.58 -7.84
CA ASN A 366 -4.61 -5.31 -8.89
C ASN A 366 -3.15 -5.61 -8.52
N ASP A 367 -2.63 -4.93 -7.50
CA ASP A 367 -1.23 -4.96 -7.11
C ASP A 367 -0.94 -5.78 -5.84
N ALA A 368 -1.96 -6.46 -5.30
CA ALA A 368 -1.87 -7.16 -4.02
C ALA A 368 -0.66 -8.11 -3.92
N GLY A 369 -0.37 -8.85 -4.99
CA GLY A 369 0.80 -9.74 -5.08
C GLY A 369 2.13 -8.98 -5.03
N ALA A 370 2.25 -7.91 -5.81
CA ALA A 370 3.44 -7.07 -5.87
C ALA A 370 3.67 -6.29 -4.55
N LEU A 371 2.60 -5.74 -3.96
CA LEU A 371 2.62 -5.08 -2.64
C LEU A 371 3.12 -6.02 -1.54
N LYS A 372 2.56 -7.24 -1.49
CA LYS A 372 2.95 -8.25 -0.49
C LYS A 372 4.38 -8.75 -0.69
N GLN A 373 4.86 -8.86 -1.94
CA GLN A 373 6.20 -9.34 -2.26
C GLN A 373 7.27 -8.31 -1.89
N SER A 374 7.01 -7.01 -2.08
CA SER A 374 7.96 -5.93 -1.79
C SER A 374 8.40 -5.92 -0.31
N GLU A 375 9.55 -5.28 0.00
CA GLU A 375 9.94 -5.05 1.40
C GLU A 375 8.90 -4.22 2.12
N VAL A 376 8.38 -3.18 1.43
CA VAL A 376 7.32 -2.31 1.93
C VAL A 376 6.26 -2.13 0.85
N GLY A 377 5.06 -2.63 1.07
CA GLY A 377 3.91 -2.42 0.20
C GLY A 377 2.98 -1.36 0.78
N ILE A 378 2.76 -0.28 0.03
CA ILE A 378 1.87 0.83 0.44
C ILE A 378 0.69 0.90 -0.51
N ALA A 379 -0.52 0.78 0.03
CA ALA A 379 -1.75 1.00 -0.70
C ALA A 379 -2.17 2.47 -0.63
N VAL A 380 -2.55 3.05 -1.77
CA VAL A 380 -3.11 4.41 -1.84
C VAL A 380 -4.62 4.33 -1.77
N ALA A 381 -5.23 5.04 -0.82
CA ALA A 381 -6.68 5.05 -0.61
C ALA A 381 -7.28 6.41 -0.95
N ASP A 382 -8.23 6.43 -1.89
CA ASP A 382 -9.03 7.62 -2.22
C ASP A 382 -10.24 7.81 -1.29
N THR A 383 -10.69 6.73 -0.65
CA THR A 383 -11.81 6.72 0.30
C THR A 383 -11.49 5.81 1.48
N LYS A 384 -12.13 6.07 2.63
CA LYS A 384 -11.94 5.29 3.87
C LYS A 384 -12.20 3.78 3.76
N ASN A 385 -12.80 3.33 2.67
CA ASN A 385 -13.22 1.94 2.45
C ASN A 385 -12.24 1.13 1.57
N SER A 386 -11.14 1.71 1.11
CA SER A 386 -10.16 1.02 0.26
C SER A 386 -9.09 0.34 1.11
N PHE A 387 -9.50 -0.60 1.97
CA PHE A 387 -8.55 -1.38 2.75
C PHE A 387 -8.07 -2.60 1.97
N THR A 388 -6.76 -2.73 1.81
CA THR A 388 -6.13 -3.89 1.16
C THR A 388 -5.27 -4.64 2.18
N PRO A 389 -5.65 -5.86 2.56
CA PRO A 389 -4.93 -6.64 3.57
C PRO A 389 -3.51 -7.04 3.17
N SER A 390 -3.19 -6.94 1.89
CA SER A 390 -1.88 -7.32 1.35
C SER A 390 -0.80 -6.25 1.51
N SER A 391 -1.12 -5.06 2.01
CA SER A 391 -0.19 -3.95 2.17
C SER A 391 0.40 -3.88 3.59
N ASP A 392 1.61 -3.34 3.70
CA ASP A 392 2.26 -3.02 4.98
C ASP A 392 1.78 -1.67 5.53
N GLY A 393 1.17 -0.83 4.67
CA GLY A 393 0.56 0.43 5.07
C GLY A 393 -0.43 0.96 4.05
N VAL A 394 -1.25 1.89 4.51
CA VAL A 394 -2.24 2.61 3.69
C VAL A 394 -1.99 4.10 3.83
N ILE A 395 -1.85 4.78 2.71
CA ILE A 395 -1.70 6.22 2.64
C ILE A 395 -2.93 6.86 1.99
N ASP A 396 -3.50 7.89 2.64
CA ASP A 396 -4.56 8.68 2.02
C ASP A 396 -3.99 9.42 0.80
N ALA A 397 -4.69 9.33 -0.32
CA ALA A 397 -4.24 9.91 -1.59
C ALA A 397 -3.92 11.41 -1.49
N SER A 398 -4.63 12.16 -0.64
CA SER A 398 -4.40 13.60 -0.43
C SER A 398 -3.03 13.92 0.19
N VAL A 399 -2.40 12.95 0.87
CA VAL A 399 -1.08 13.11 1.50
C VAL A 399 0.03 12.33 0.80
N LEU A 400 -0.27 11.59 -0.26
CA LEU A 400 0.73 10.91 -1.07
C LEU A 400 1.88 11.84 -1.53
N PRO A 401 1.65 13.11 -1.91
CA PRO A 401 2.73 14.04 -2.23
C PRO A 401 3.75 14.26 -1.10
N LYS A 402 3.38 13.97 0.14
CA LYS A 402 4.27 14.05 1.32
C LYS A 402 5.09 12.78 1.57
N LEU A 403 5.00 11.76 0.73
CA LEU A 403 5.69 10.48 0.95
C LEU A 403 7.19 10.62 1.18
N ASN A 404 7.86 11.52 0.44
CA ASN A 404 9.29 11.78 0.64
C ASN A 404 9.60 12.26 2.08
N VAL A 405 8.71 13.04 2.66
CA VAL A 405 8.84 13.56 4.03
C VAL A 405 8.65 12.42 5.05
N PHE A 406 7.71 11.53 4.83
CA PHE A 406 7.52 10.33 5.67
C PHE A 406 8.75 9.42 5.65
N ILE A 407 9.32 9.17 4.46
CA ILE A 407 10.55 8.37 4.33
C ILE A 407 11.72 9.06 5.06
N GLN A 408 11.84 10.38 4.97
CA GLN A 408 12.87 11.13 5.71
C GLN A 408 12.71 10.99 7.21
N LEU A 409 11.49 11.04 7.75
CA LEU A 409 11.28 10.84 9.18
C LEU A 409 11.62 9.41 9.62
N ALA A 410 11.27 8.39 8.81
CA ALA A 410 11.66 7.00 9.09
C ALA A 410 13.19 6.83 9.14
N GLN A 411 13.93 7.49 8.22
CA GLN A 411 15.38 7.47 8.22
C GLN A 411 16.00 8.26 9.38
N ALA A 412 15.39 9.38 9.77
CA ALA A 412 15.77 10.10 10.97
C ALA A 412 15.59 9.23 12.23
N GLY A 413 14.50 8.45 12.29
CA GLY A 413 14.26 7.48 13.37
C GLY A 413 15.40 6.50 13.56
N LYS A 414 15.94 5.95 12.46
CA LYS A 414 17.12 5.07 12.51
C LYS A 414 18.34 5.78 13.15
N ASN A 415 18.58 7.03 12.80
CA ASN A 415 19.69 7.80 13.35
C ASN A 415 19.46 8.13 14.83
N ILE A 416 18.22 8.42 15.22
CA ILE A 416 17.83 8.65 16.63
C ILE A 416 18.09 7.37 17.45
N ILE A 417 17.65 6.21 16.96
CA ILE A 417 17.88 4.91 17.62
C ILE A 417 19.37 4.67 17.79
N PHE A 418 20.19 4.91 16.76
CA PHE A 418 21.63 4.74 16.86
C PHE A 418 22.28 5.70 17.85
N LEU A 419 21.88 6.99 17.85
CA LEU A 419 22.40 8.00 18.80
C LEU A 419 22.07 7.62 20.24
N THR A 420 20.83 7.26 20.51
CA THR A 420 20.39 6.88 21.86
C THR A 420 21.01 5.56 22.32
N PHE A 421 21.29 4.65 21.38
CA PHE A 421 22.10 3.46 21.64
C PHE A 421 23.52 3.82 22.11
N CYS A 422 24.20 4.73 21.40
CA CYS A 422 25.53 5.18 21.81
C CYS A 422 25.54 5.84 23.18
N ILE A 423 24.55 6.70 23.47
CA ILE A 423 24.40 7.34 24.78
C ILE A 423 24.18 6.31 25.89
N SER A 424 23.30 5.33 25.64
CA SER A 424 23.05 4.24 26.59
C SER A 424 24.30 3.38 26.83
N ALA A 425 25.04 3.07 25.77
CA ALA A 425 26.29 2.30 25.89
C ALA A 425 27.35 3.02 26.72
N ILE A 426 27.54 4.33 26.49
CA ILE A 426 28.46 5.17 27.27
C ILE A 426 28.04 5.19 28.75
N TYR A 427 26.75 5.38 29.02
CA TYR A 427 26.21 5.37 30.37
C TYR A 427 26.48 4.05 31.09
N ASN A 428 26.23 2.90 30.41
CA ASN A 428 26.49 1.59 30.97
C ASN A 428 27.98 1.33 31.19
N ILE A 429 28.87 1.76 30.29
CA ILE A 429 30.33 1.62 30.46
C ILE A 429 30.80 2.39 31.70
N ILE A 430 30.36 3.63 31.89
CA ILE A 430 30.70 4.45 33.04
C ILE A 430 30.17 3.78 34.32
N GLY A 431 28.91 3.33 34.31
CA GLY A 431 28.29 2.65 35.45
C GLY A 431 29.04 1.35 35.82
N LEU A 432 29.42 0.53 34.85
CA LEU A 432 30.20 -0.68 35.04
C LEU A 432 31.58 -0.39 35.62
N TYR A 433 32.25 0.68 35.15
CA TYR A 433 33.56 1.09 35.67
C TYR A 433 33.50 1.34 37.18
N PHE A 434 32.50 2.09 37.67
CA PHE A 434 32.32 2.34 39.11
C PHE A 434 31.79 1.11 39.87
N ALA A 435 31.00 0.26 39.22
CA ALA A 435 30.46 -0.96 39.82
C ALA A 435 31.57 -2.00 40.12
N VAL A 436 32.48 -2.23 39.17
CA VAL A 436 33.60 -3.17 39.32
C VAL A 436 34.56 -2.76 40.45
N GLN A 437 34.73 -1.44 40.65
CA GLN A 437 35.55 -0.92 41.75
C GLN A 437 34.89 -1.00 43.12
N GLY A 438 33.61 -1.40 43.19
CA GLY A 438 32.87 -1.49 44.45
C GLY A 438 32.48 -0.08 45.01
N ILE A 439 32.76 1.00 44.29
CA ILE A 439 32.47 2.40 44.69
C ILE A 439 30.98 2.71 44.60
N LEU A 440 30.30 2.14 43.57
CA LEU A 440 28.88 2.36 43.35
C LEU A 440 28.07 1.35 44.21
N SER A 441 27.24 1.88 45.12
CA SER A 441 26.37 1.02 45.91
C SER A 441 25.22 0.44 45.10
N PRO A 442 24.71 -0.77 45.39
CA PRO A 442 23.57 -1.39 44.73
C PRO A 442 22.31 -0.50 44.75
N VAL A 443 22.07 0.25 45.84
CA VAL A 443 20.93 1.16 46.00
C VAL A 443 21.02 2.30 45.00
N ILE A 444 22.19 2.93 44.87
CA ILE A 444 22.39 4.04 43.90
C ILE A 444 22.23 3.49 42.47
N ALA A 445 22.76 2.33 42.15
CA ALA A 445 22.60 1.69 40.86
C ALA A 445 21.13 1.43 40.53
N ALA A 446 20.35 0.95 41.51
CA ALA A 446 18.93 0.66 41.35
C ALA A 446 18.08 1.94 41.08
N ILE A 447 18.55 3.11 41.53
CA ILE A 447 17.91 4.41 41.23
C ILE A 447 18.37 4.94 39.87
N LEU A 448 19.65 4.83 39.54
CA LEU A 448 20.22 5.36 38.31
C LEU A 448 19.68 4.65 37.05
N MET A 449 19.41 3.34 37.12
CA MET A 449 18.93 2.57 35.97
C MET A 449 17.56 3.02 35.47
N PRO A 450 16.49 3.13 36.28
CA PRO A 450 15.21 3.70 35.82
C PRO A 450 15.36 5.15 35.33
N CYS A 451 16.18 5.98 35.98
CA CYS A 451 16.44 7.35 35.53
C CYS A 451 17.06 7.41 34.14
N SER A 452 18.03 6.53 33.86
CA SER A 452 18.62 6.37 32.51
C SER A 452 17.56 5.98 31.48
N SER A 453 16.71 5.00 31.77
CA SER A 453 15.65 4.56 30.87
C SER A 453 14.65 5.68 30.57
N ILE A 454 14.21 6.41 31.58
CA ILE A 454 13.32 7.56 31.41
C ILE A 454 13.98 8.65 30.57
N SER A 455 15.27 8.95 30.81
CA SER A 455 16.02 9.94 30.05
C SER A 455 16.11 9.56 28.56
N ILE A 456 16.34 8.28 28.24
CA ILE A 456 16.34 7.79 26.86
C ILE A 456 14.95 7.91 26.20
N ILE A 457 13.88 7.58 26.93
CA ILE A 457 12.50 7.74 26.42
C ILE A 457 12.21 9.21 26.12
N LEU A 458 12.52 10.13 27.02
CA LEU A 458 12.31 11.56 26.81
C LEU A 458 13.15 12.08 25.65
N LEU A 459 14.38 11.64 25.52
CA LEU A 459 15.29 12.02 24.42
C LEU A 459 14.76 11.52 23.08
N THR A 460 14.36 10.25 22.99
CA THR A 460 13.80 9.67 21.75
C THR A 460 12.53 10.39 21.33
N TYR A 461 11.62 10.65 22.27
CA TYR A 461 10.40 11.39 22.02
C TYR A 461 10.71 12.82 21.54
N GLY A 462 11.55 13.54 22.29
CA GLY A 462 11.90 14.92 21.97
C GLY A 462 12.57 15.08 20.61
N LEU A 463 13.54 14.20 20.29
CA LEU A 463 14.21 14.22 18.98
C LEU A 463 13.25 13.88 17.85
N THR A 464 12.39 12.88 18.03
CA THR A 464 11.41 12.49 17.00
C THR A 464 10.44 13.63 16.71
N GLU A 465 9.91 14.29 17.75
CA GLU A 465 9.03 15.45 17.61
C GLU A 465 9.74 16.64 16.94
N MET A 466 11.00 16.88 17.30
CA MET A 466 11.80 17.95 16.71
C MET A 466 11.99 17.71 15.19
N TYR A 467 12.33 16.49 14.78
CA TYR A 467 12.42 16.14 13.37
C TYR A 467 11.09 16.24 12.64
N ALA A 468 9.98 15.78 13.26
CA ALA A 468 8.65 15.89 12.69
C ALA A 468 8.23 17.36 12.47
N ARG A 469 8.49 18.22 13.44
CA ARG A 469 8.26 19.68 13.29
C ARG A 469 9.08 20.29 12.17
N LYS A 470 10.38 19.95 12.08
CA LYS A 470 11.26 20.40 10.98
C LYS A 470 10.74 19.98 9.61
N LEU A 471 10.08 18.85 9.54
CA LEU A 471 9.49 18.28 8.32
C LEU A 471 8.02 18.69 8.11
N HIS A 472 7.48 19.57 8.91
CA HIS A 472 6.08 20.05 8.84
C HIS A 472 5.03 18.92 8.91
N LEU A 473 5.33 17.83 9.65
CA LEU A 473 4.40 16.71 9.88
C LEU A 473 3.54 16.85 11.13
N ASN A 474 3.83 17.82 11.99
CA ASN A 474 3.02 18.08 13.18
C ASN A 474 2.02 19.18 12.91
N LYS A 475 0.76 18.81 12.92
CA LYS A 475 -0.38 19.68 13.22
C LYS A 475 -1.31 18.99 14.19
#